data_b30bef69dcb437779f19e1eb1dea7fa0
#
_entry.id   b30bef69dcb437779f19e1eb1dea7fa0
#
_cell.length_a   1.000
_cell.length_b   1.000
_cell.length_c   1.000
_cell.angle_alpha   90.00
_cell.angle_beta   90.00
_cell.angle_gamma   90.00
#
_symmetry.space_group_name_H-M   'P 1'
#
loop_
_entity.id
_entity.type
_entity.pdbx_description
1 polymer ?
#
loop_
_entity_poly.entity_id
_entity_poly.type
_entity_poly.pdbx_seq_one_letter_code
_entity_poly.pdbx_strand_id
1 'polypeptide(L)'
;MNRSTITRYLTRTFLVRVLSVLFALSALLQLLDLLDAASTVLERGLGGGGLVYYTMIRLPMVMERVVPLAVLIGSLSTLWTFASTNEIVAMRSVGMTPYQIMGALLPAALVISIAHFIMADQVAPRCERAFVSWWTATELPSEKKDDDPVKPVWFRLGDHVVRIASISDDGKHIEGVEMVTRDADGKATGLMSAVSGDHGPDGWQLSGVVQTEIGEPLRVTQSDKARWDVDLSPNNMIDLRKPPENIPFNRLLRIVRGNWAGGESPTYYATRLHSTYAAPLASLVMLLLAAPVAHGMRRRGGAMGSLALGTVIGLIFLLSSGILSSMGQAGALPPVMAVWSPLILFAAIGGAIMVYVEG
;
A
#
# COMPACT_ATOMS: atom_id res chain seq x y z
N MET A 1 5.48 39.15 20.05
CA MET A 1 5.67 38.34 18.83
C MET A 1 4.33 37.75 18.43
N ASN A 2 3.90 37.92 17.19
CA ASN A 2 2.55 37.50 16.78
C ASN A 2 2.48 35.96 16.75
N ARG A 3 1.48 35.34 17.40
CA ARG A 3 1.31 33.87 17.46
C ARG A 3 1.35 33.23 16.04
N SER A 4 0.84 33.92 15.03
CA SER A 4 0.88 33.47 13.65
C SER A 4 2.31 33.32 13.09
N THR A 5 3.24 34.19 13.49
CA THR A 5 4.65 34.12 13.07
C THR A 5 5.36 32.92 13.65
N ILE A 6 5.12 32.62 14.94
CA ILE A 6 5.69 31.42 15.59
C ILE A 6 5.16 30.16 14.95
N THR A 7 3.84 30.04 14.76
CA THR A 7 3.23 28.88 14.10
C THR A 7 3.82 28.67 12.71
N ARG A 8 3.94 29.73 11.90
CA ARG A 8 4.53 29.62 10.55
C ARG A 8 5.99 29.16 10.57
N TYR A 9 6.77 29.64 11.54
CA TYR A 9 8.16 29.23 11.73
C TYR A 9 8.24 27.73 12.07
N LEU A 10 7.46 27.27 13.07
CA LEU A 10 7.40 25.88 13.49
C LEU A 10 6.98 24.96 12.35
N THR A 11 5.89 25.30 11.67
CA THR A 11 5.36 24.53 10.53
C THR A 11 6.38 24.42 9.40
N ARG A 12 7.05 25.54 9.03
CA ARG A 12 8.06 25.54 7.96
C ARG A 12 9.27 24.69 8.33
N THR A 13 9.79 24.85 9.54
CA THR A 13 10.95 24.08 10.01
C THR A 13 10.66 22.60 10.05
N PHE A 14 9.47 22.22 10.52
CA PHE A 14 9.00 20.86 10.53
C PHE A 14 8.89 20.27 9.10
N LEU A 15 8.22 20.96 8.18
CA LEU A 15 8.07 20.53 6.80
C LEU A 15 9.43 20.31 6.12
N VAL A 16 10.34 21.28 6.24
CA VAL A 16 11.69 21.17 5.64
C VAL A 16 12.40 19.94 6.17
N ARG A 17 12.34 19.68 7.48
CA ARG A 17 13.01 18.52 8.08
C ARG A 17 12.39 17.20 7.68
N VAL A 18 11.06 17.10 7.70
CA VAL A 18 10.38 15.88 7.24
C VAL A 18 10.70 15.59 5.78
N LEU A 19 10.67 16.61 4.91
CA LEU A 19 11.02 16.45 3.50
C LEU A 19 12.50 16.07 3.32
N SER A 20 13.41 16.68 4.09
CA SER A 20 14.83 16.32 4.03
C SER A 20 15.07 14.86 4.44
N VAL A 21 14.41 14.41 5.51
CA VAL A 21 14.49 13.02 5.97
C VAL A 21 13.84 12.07 4.95
N LEU A 22 12.67 12.45 4.40
CA LEU A 22 12.00 11.68 3.36
C LEU A 22 12.91 11.47 2.15
N PHE A 23 13.54 12.55 1.66
CA PHE A 23 14.49 12.45 0.55
C PHE A 23 15.71 11.60 0.89
N ALA A 24 16.30 11.77 2.07
CA ALA A 24 17.47 11.00 2.49
C ALA A 24 17.16 9.50 2.61
N LEU A 25 16.04 9.13 3.25
CA LEU A 25 15.62 7.74 3.37
C LEU A 25 15.24 7.14 2.01
N SER A 26 14.52 7.91 1.19
CA SER A 26 14.15 7.45 -0.16
C SER A 26 15.38 7.25 -1.03
N ALA A 27 16.36 8.14 -0.98
CA ALA A 27 17.60 8.01 -1.74
C ALA A 27 18.41 6.79 -1.28
N LEU A 28 18.48 6.53 0.04
CA LEU A 28 19.17 5.35 0.58
C LEU A 28 18.49 4.05 0.11
N LEU A 29 17.17 3.94 0.26
CA LEU A 29 16.45 2.74 -0.15
C LEU A 29 16.46 2.57 -1.67
N GLN A 30 16.35 3.68 -2.42
CA GLN A 30 16.44 3.64 -3.88
C GLN A 30 17.82 3.19 -4.37
N LEU A 31 18.88 3.58 -3.65
CA LEU A 31 20.24 3.10 -3.96
C LEU A 31 20.36 1.59 -3.75
N LEU A 32 19.83 1.06 -2.65
CA LEU A 32 19.83 -0.37 -2.38
C LEU A 32 19.02 -1.14 -3.44
N ASP A 33 17.81 -0.66 -3.75
CA ASP A 33 16.95 -1.24 -4.78
C ASP A 33 17.61 -1.20 -6.18
N LEU A 34 18.32 -0.11 -6.48
CA LEU A 34 19.05 0.02 -7.74
C LEU A 34 20.25 -0.92 -7.83
N LEU A 35 20.97 -1.14 -6.72
CA LEU A 35 22.10 -2.09 -6.69
C LEU A 35 21.65 -3.52 -7.01
N ASP A 36 20.49 -3.92 -6.46
CA ASP A 36 19.91 -5.23 -6.73
C ASP A 36 19.46 -5.39 -8.19
N ALA A 37 18.92 -4.32 -8.79
CA ALA A 37 18.40 -4.35 -10.16
C ALA A 37 19.42 -4.01 -11.25
N ALA A 38 20.57 -3.40 -10.89
CA ALA A 38 21.51 -2.83 -11.86
C ALA A 38 22.09 -3.87 -12.82
N SER A 39 22.45 -5.06 -12.32
CA SER A 39 22.97 -6.15 -13.16
C SER A 39 21.95 -6.55 -14.22
N THR A 40 20.70 -6.78 -13.82
CA THR A 40 19.60 -7.17 -14.72
C THR A 40 19.34 -6.10 -15.78
N VAL A 41 19.28 -4.81 -15.39
CA VAL A 41 19.06 -3.70 -16.33
C VAL A 41 20.18 -3.59 -17.36
N LEU A 42 21.44 -3.81 -16.94
CA LEU A 42 22.60 -3.78 -17.85
C LEU A 42 22.65 -5.01 -18.74
N GLU A 43 22.37 -6.21 -18.24
CA GLU A 43 22.30 -7.46 -19.01
C GLU A 43 21.23 -7.39 -20.10
N ARG A 44 20.10 -6.70 -19.83
CA ARG A 44 19.04 -6.41 -20.82
C ARG A 44 19.44 -5.38 -21.88
N GLY A 45 20.65 -4.83 -21.82
CA GLY A 45 21.17 -3.87 -22.79
C GLY A 45 20.58 -2.45 -22.67
N LEU A 46 19.87 -2.13 -21.60
CA LEU A 46 19.19 -0.85 -21.42
C LEU A 46 20.14 0.30 -21.03
N GLY A 47 21.38 -0.04 -20.63
CA GLY A 47 22.42 0.92 -20.30
C GLY A 47 22.06 1.92 -19.20
N GLY A 48 22.76 3.06 -19.15
CA GLY A 48 22.52 4.12 -18.16
C GLY A 48 21.13 4.75 -18.23
N GLY A 49 20.55 4.84 -19.43
CA GLY A 49 19.18 5.35 -19.61
C GLY A 49 18.14 4.48 -18.92
N GLY A 50 18.30 3.15 -18.99
CA GLY A 50 17.46 2.20 -18.29
C GLY A 50 17.55 2.32 -16.78
N LEU A 51 18.75 2.53 -16.22
CA LEU A 51 18.95 2.76 -14.79
C LEU A 51 18.25 4.04 -14.30
N VAL A 52 18.34 5.13 -15.06
CA VAL A 52 17.66 6.39 -14.73
C VAL A 52 16.14 6.20 -14.81
N TYR A 53 15.64 5.55 -15.83
CA TYR A 53 14.20 5.29 -15.97
C TYR A 53 13.68 4.40 -14.84
N TYR A 54 14.39 3.31 -14.51
CA TYR A 54 14.11 2.45 -13.36
C TYR A 54 13.97 3.26 -12.07
N THR A 55 14.99 4.09 -11.79
CA THR A 55 15.03 4.92 -10.58
C THR A 55 13.85 5.88 -10.51
N MET A 56 13.53 6.57 -11.61
CA MET A 56 12.46 7.57 -11.64
C MET A 56 11.08 6.94 -11.43
N ILE A 57 10.83 5.78 -12.02
CA ILE A 57 9.51 5.13 -11.94
C ILE A 57 9.28 4.45 -10.59
N ARG A 58 10.36 3.96 -9.93
CA ARG A 58 10.29 3.32 -8.62
C ARG A 58 10.27 4.29 -7.45
N LEU A 59 10.82 5.49 -7.64
CA LEU A 59 10.96 6.50 -6.58
C LEU A 59 9.63 6.80 -5.83
N PRO A 60 8.48 7.01 -6.48
CA PRO A 60 7.23 7.28 -5.76
C PRO A 60 6.77 6.11 -4.88
N MET A 61 7.00 4.87 -5.30
CA MET A 61 6.66 3.67 -4.51
C MET A 61 7.55 3.55 -3.27
N VAL A 62 8.84 3.86 -3.41
CA VAL A 62 9.79 3.89 -2.28
C VAL A 62 9.42 5.02 -1.31
N MET A 63 9.13 6.23 -1.82
CA MET A 63 8.74 7.37 -1.00
C MET A 63 7.47 7.09 -0.19
N GLU A 64 6.46 6.49 -0.80
CA GLU A 64 5.20 6.13 -0.13
C GLU A 64 5.44 5.28 1.12
N ARG A 65 6.29 4.25 1.02
CA ARG A 65 6.59 3.33 2.12
C ARG A 65 7.30 3.99 3.30
N VAL A 66 8.12 5.02 3.06
CA VAL A 66 8.95 5.65 4.10
C VAL A 66 8.34 6.91 4.71
N VAL A 67 7.22 7.44 4.19
CA VAL A 67 6.57 8.65 4.72
C VAL A 67 6.33 8.60 6.22
N PRO A 68 5.74 7.53 6.83
CA PRO A 68 5.48 7.50 8.27
C PRO A 68 6.79 7.58 9.09
N LEU A 69 7.83 6.89 8.65
CA LEU A 69 9.14 6.93 9.30
C LEU A 69 9.81 8.31 9.14
N ALA A 70 9.68 8.93 7.98
CA ALA A 70 10.21 10.26 7.74
C ALA A 70 9.50 11.31 8.61
N VAL A 71 8.19 11.18 8.83
CA VAL A 71 7.44 12.04 9.75
C VAL A 71 7.90 11.84 11.18
N LEU A 72 8.12 10.60 11.63
CA LEU A 72 8.65 10.33 12.96
C LEU A 72 10.00 11.00 13.17
N ILE A 73 10.99 10.68 12.33
CA ILE A 73 12.36 11.19 12.47
C ILE A 73 12.39 12.71 12.30
N GLY A 74 11.63 13.25 11.35
CA GLY A 74 11.51 14.68 11.12
C GLY A 74 10.88 15.42 12.31
N SER A 75 9.84 14.84 12.92
CA SER A 75 9.21 15.37 14.13
C SER A 75 10.19 15.37 15.31
N LEU A 76 10.82 14.22 15.57
CA LEU A 76 11.80 14.05 16.64
C LEU A 76 12.97 15.03 16.47
N SER A 77 13.52 15.14 15.25
CA SER A 77 14.61 16.06 14.94
C SER A 77 14.21 17.53 15.13
N THR A 78 12.97 17.88 14.75
CA THR A 78 12.45 19.24 14.88
C THR A 78 12.29 19.60 16.36
N LEU A 79 11.61 18.76 17.12
CA LEU A 79 11.36 19.00 18.55
C LEU A 79 12.65 18.96 19.38
N TRP A 80 13.56 18.03 19.04
CA TRP A 80 14.88 17.98 19.67
C TRP A 80 15.70 19.26 19.46
N THR A 81 15.70 19.81 18.25
CA THR A 81 16.40 21.08 18.01
C THR A 81 15.79 22.21 18.79
N PHE A 82 14.46 22.36 18.77
CA PHE A 82 13.79 23.41 19.55
C PHE A 82 14.04 23.26 21.05
N ALA A 83 14.19 22.03 21.54
CA ALA A 83 14.55 21.76 22.93
C ALA A 83 16.03 22.11 23.22
N SER A 84 16.96 21.74 22.33
CA SER A 84 18.40 21.95 22.52
C SER A 84 18.80 23.42 22.36
N THR A 85 18.11 24.18 21.50
CA THR A 85 18.32 25.64 21.34
C THR A 85 17.55 26.48 22.37
N ASN A 86 16.87 25.86 23.35
CA ASN A 86 16.01 26.49 24.35
C ASN A 86 14.80 27.27 23.76
N GLU A 87 14.46 27.06 22.50
CA GLU A 87 13.31 27.70 21.86
C GLU A 87 11.98 27.27 22.52
N ILE A 88 11.88 26.00 22.93
CA ILE A 88 10.72 25.51 23.70
C ILE A 88 10.59 26.26 25.03
N VAL A 89 11.70 26.51 25.73
CA VAL A 89 11.71 27.29 26.97
C VAL A 89 11.26 28.71 26.70
N ALA A 90 11.78 29.35 25.65
CA ALA A 90 11.37 30.71 25.26
C ALA A 90 9.88 30.78 24.86
N MET A 91 9.34 29.78 24.15
CA MET A 91 7.91 29.71 23.84
C MET A 91 7.05 29.53 25.09
N ARG A 92 7.50 28.73 26.04
CA ARG A 92 6.79 28.53 27.32
C ARG A 92 6.83 29.78 28.21
N SER A 93 7.91 30.55 28.19
CA SER A 93 7.99 31.79 28.98
C SER A 93 7.02 32.89 28.49
N VAL A 94 6.60 32.85 27.22
CA VAL A 94 5.55 33.73 26.68
C VAL A 94 4.14 33.09 26.77
N GLY A 95 3.97 32.02 27.58
CA GLY A 95 2.68 31.41 27.89
C GLY A 95 2.16 30.40 26.88
N MET A 96 3.00 29.87 25.99
CA MET A 96 2.61 28.78 25.09
C MET A 96 2.65 27.45 25.84
N THR A 97 1.56 26.68 25.76
CA THR A 97 1.51 25.30 26.28
C THR A 97 2.15 24.32 25.30
N PRO A 98 2.63 23.15 25.78
CA PRO A 98 3.11 22.09 24.90
C PRO A 98 2.08 21.65 23.85
N TYR A 99 0.79 21.62 24.20
CA TYR A 99 -0.30 21.35 23.25
C TYR A 99 -0.36 22.37 22.12
N GLN A 100 -0.13 23.64 22.41
CA GLN A 100 -0.10 24.70 21.40
C GLN A 100 1.12 24.56 20.47
N ILE A 101 2.27 24.11 21.00
CA ILE A 101 3.47 23.81 20.19
C ILE A 101 3.20 22.64 19.27
N MET A 102 2.68 21.53 19.79
CA MET A 102 2.30 20.36 18.99
C MET A 102 1.19 20.69 17.98
N GLY A 103 0.17 21.45 18.42
CA GLY A 103 -0.92 21.91 17.55
C GLY A 103 -0.45 22.78 16.39
N ALA A 104 0.65 23.53 16.57
CA ALA A 104 1.25 24.31 15.48
C ALA A 104 1.89 23.44 14.39
N LEU A 105 2.26 22.19 14.68
CA LEU A 105 2.79 21.24 13.71
C LEU A 105 1.69 20.46 12.97
N LEU A 106 0.49 20.38 13.56
CA LEU A 106 -0.62 19.59 13.04
C LEU A 106 -1.06 19.96 11.61
N PRO A 107 -1.16 21.25 11.22
CA PRO A 107 -1.51 21.61 9.82
C PRO A 107 -0.52 21.05 8.81
N ALA A 108 0.79 21.10 9.12
CA ALA A 108 1.80 20.52 8.24
C ALA A 108 1.72 19.00 8.18
N ALA A 109 1.49 18.34 9.33
CA ALA A 109 1.30 16.89 9.37
C ALA A 109 0.05 16.44 8.60
N LEU A 110 -1.03 17.22 8.64
CA LEU A 110 -2.23 16.98 7.83
C LEU A 110 -1.93 17.12 6.33
N VAL A 111 -1.17 18.14 5.91
CA VAL A 111 -0.76 18.29 4.51
C VAL A 111 0.07 17.08 4.06
N ILE A 112 1.03 16.63 4.89
CA ILE A 112 1.83 15.44 4.59
C ILE A 112 0.94 14.18 4.52
N SER A 113 -0.01 14.04 5.44
CA SER A 113 -0.96 12.91 5.48
C SER A 113 -1.83 12.86 4.22
N ILE A 114 -2.34 14.00 3.77
CA ILE A 114 -3.11 14.11 2.51
C ILE A 114 -2.22 13.80 1.30
N ALA A 115 -1.01 14.35 1.26
CA ALA A 115 -0.05 14.07 0.19
C ALA A 115 0.32 12.58 0.13
N HIS A 116 0.49 11.94 1.29
CA HIS A 116 0.73 10.51 1.41
C HIS A 116 -0.45 9.70 0.86
N PHE A 117 -1.69 10.06 1.21
CA PHE A 117 -2.89 9.42 0.66
C PHE A 117 -2.95 9.51 -0.87
N ILE A 118 -2.72 10.71 -1.42
CA ILE A 118 -2.71 10.93 -2.88
C ILE A 118 -1.59 10.11 -3.53
N MET A 119 -0.42 10.04 -2.90
CA MET A 119 0.70 9.23 -3.40
C MET A 119 0.35 7.74 -3.41
N ALA A 120 -0.20 7.21 -2.33
CA ALA A 120 -0.58 5.79 -2.21
C ALA A 120 -1.74 5.39 -3.14
N ASP A 121 -2.73 6.28 -3.35
CA ASP A 121 -3.91 5.97 -4.16
C ASP A 121 -3.76 6.28 -5.65
N GLN A 122 -3.06 7.37 -5.99
CA GLN A 122 -3.01 7.87 -7.36
C GLN A 122 -1.65 7.69 -8.04
N VAL A 123 -0.56 7.95 -7.35
CA VAL A 123 0.78 8.01 -7.96
C VAL A 123 1.43 6.62 -7.97
N ALA A 124 1.55 5.99 -6.81
CA ALA A 124 2.22 4.69 -6.68
C ALA A 124 1.60 3.61 -7.59
N PRO A 125 0.26 3.44 -7.67
CA PRO A 125 -0.33 2.42 -8.55
C PRO A 125 -0.12 2.67 -10.05
N ARG A 126 0.00 3.96 -10.45
CA ARG A 126 0.29 4.29 -11.86
C ARG A 126 1.74 4.01 -12.20
N CYS A 127 2.65 4.39 -11.31
CA CYS A 127 4.08 4.11 -11.47
C CYS A 127 4.36 2.60 -11.47
N GLU A 128 3.70 1.84 -10.59
CA GLU A 128 3.85 0.38 -10.55
C GLU A 128 3.39 -0.28 -11.85
N ARG A 129 2.24 0.09 -12.39
CA ARG A 129 1.78 -0.44 -13.69
C ARG A 129 2.73 -0.11 -14.82
N ALA A 130 3.21 1.14 -14.89
CA ALA A 130 4.18 1.55 -15.88
C ALA A 130 5.51 0.80 -15.70
N PHE A 131 5.94 0.57 -14.45
CA PHE A 131 7.11 -0.23 -14.14
C PHE A 131 6.95 -1.68 -14.59
N VAL A 132 5.85 -2.34 -14.22
CA VAL A 132 5.60 -3.74 -14.59
C VAL A 132 5.54 -3.90 -16.10
N SER A 133 4.84 -3.01 -16.81
CA SER A 133 4.75 -3.06 -18.28
C SER A 133 6.12 -2.87 -18.96
N TRP A 134 6.93 -1.93 -18.48
CA TRP A 134 8.27 -1.71 -19.00
C TRP A 134 9.21 -2.87 -18.66
N TRP A 135 9.16 -3.37 -17.43
CA TRP A 135 10.00 -4.48 -16.97
C TRP A 135 9.76 -5.76 -17.75
N THR A 136 8.47 -6.09 -18.01
CA THR A 136 8.08 -7.26 -18.79
C THR A 136 8.42 -7.11 -20.27
N ALA A 137 8.25 -5.91 -20.84
CA ALA A 137 8.58 -5.64 -22.24
C ALA A 137 10.09 -5.70 -22.53
N THR A 138 10.93 -5.52 -21.51
CA THR A 138 12.40 -5.58 -21.63
C THR A 138 13.00 -6.92 -21.20
N GLU A 139 12.17 -7.89 -20.83
CA GLU A 139 12.60 -9.22 -20.37
C GLU A 139 13.22 -10.02 -21.52
N LEU A 140 14.40 -10.60 -21.26
CA LEU A 140 15.10 -11.40 -22.25
C LEU A 140 14.44 -12.79 -22.39
N PRO A 141 14.49 -13.42 -23.57
CA PRO A 141 13.98 -14.77 -23.77
C PRO A 141 14.57 -15.80 -22.81
N SER A 142 15.84 -15.62 -22.39
CA SER A 142 16.54 -16.47 -21.44
C SER A 142 16.06 -16.30 -19.98
N GLU A 143 15.39 -15.22 -19.65
CA GLU A 143 14.81 -14.97 -18.32
C GLU A 143 13.40 -15.55 -18.19
N LYS A 144 12.74 -15.80 -19.33
CA LYS A 144 11.45 -16.48 -19.33
C LYS A 144 11.68 -17.94 -18.92
N LYS A 145 11.42 -18.23 -17.66
CA LYS A 145 11.42 -19.60 -17.18
C LYS A 145 10.22 -20.33 -17.78
N ASP A 146 10.50 -21.16 -18.78
CA ASP A 146 9.51 -22.09 -19.35
C ASP A 146 9.03 -23.14 -18.32
N ASP A 147 9.70 -23.24 -17.18
CA ASP A 147 9.49 -24.27 -16.17
C ASP A 147 8.75 -23.81 -14.87
N ASP A 148 8.36 -22.55 -14.76
CA ASP A 148 7.47 -22.23 -13.63
C ASP A 148 6.09 -22.83 -13.94
N PRO A 149 5.64 -23.84 -13.13
CA PRO A 149 4.32 -24.42 -13.36
C PRO A 149 3.30 -23.30 -13.34
N VAL A 150 2.61 -23.12 -14.47
CA VAL A 150 1.58 -22.09 -14.60
C VAL A 150 0.56 -22.32 -13.50
N LYS A 151 0.65 -21.53 -12.44
CA LYS A 151 -0.28 -21.64 -11.31
C LYS A 151 -1.65 -21.18 -11.78
N PRO A 152 -2.67 -22.06 -11.66
CA PRO A 152 -4.01 -21.64 -12.03
C PRO A 152 -4.45 -20.45 -11.18
N VAL A 153 -5.02 -19.47 -11.83
CA VAL A 153 -5.55 -18.27 -11.18
C VAL A 153 -7.00 -18.53 -10.78
N TRP A 154 -7.28 -18.35 -9.51
CA TRP A 154 -8.64 -18.43 -8.98
C TRP A 154 -9.12 -17.04 -8.60
N PHE A 155 -10.34 -16.70 -8.98
CA PHE A 155 -10.93 -15.42 -8.57
C PHE A 155 -12.46 -15.52 -8.48
N ARG A 156 -13.03 -14.60 -7.73
CA ARG A 156 -14.48 -14.47 -7.59
C ARG A 156 -14.96 -13.26 -8.41
N LEU A 157 -16.04 -13.46 -9.14
CA LEU A 157 -16.72 -12.39 -9.89
C LEU A 157 -18.23 -12.51 -9.63
N GLY A 158 -18.77 -11.66 -8.75
CA GLY A 158 -20.15 -11.78 -8.30
C GLY A 158 -20.42 -13.14 -7.66
N ASP A 159 -21.40 -13.87 -8.21
CA ASP A 159 -21.78 -15.20 -7.76
C ASP A 159 -20.97 -16.33 -8.41
N HIS A 160 -20.02 -15.98 -9.28
CA HIS A 160 -19.18 -16.92 -9.98
C HIS A 160 -17.81 -17.07 -9.32
N VAL A 161 -17.34 -18.32 -9.20
CA VAL A 161 -15.94 -18.65 -8.91
C VAL A 161 -15.32 -19.14 -10.21
N VAL A 162 -14.27 -18.46 -10.64
CA VAL A 162 -13.60 -18.73 -11.91
C VAL A 162 -12.19 -19.23 -11.64
N ARG A 163 -11.81 -20.30 -12.36
CA ARG A 163 -10.45 -20.80 -12.45
C ARG A 163 -9.97 -20.65 -13.89
N ILE A 164 -8.77 -20.11 -14.07
CA ILE A 164 -8.09 -20.07 -15.37
C ILE A 164 -6.77 -20.80 -15.22
N ALA A 165 -6.51 -21.78 -16.07
CA ALA A 165 -5.30 -22.59 -15.98
C ALA A 165 -4.06 -21.79 -16.43
N SER A 166 -4.16 -21.03 -17.53
CA SER A 166 -3.08 -20.16 -18.00
C SER A 166 -3.62 -18.84 -18.57
N ILE A 167 -2.82 -17.79 -18.44
CA ILE A 167 -3.07 -16.46 -19.01
C ILE A 167 -1.82 -16.07 -19.77
N SER A 168 -1.97 -15.68 -21.04
CA SER A 168 -0.87 -15.19 -21.87
C SER A 168 -0.22 -13.92 -21.33
N ASP A 169 0.99 -13.61 -21.75
CA ASP A 169 1.75 -12.43 -21.28
C ASP A 169 1.08 -11.11 -21.65
N ASP A 170 0.35 -11.07 -22.77
CA ASP A 170 -0.43 -9.91 -23.22
C ASP A 170 -1.84 -9.85 -22.61
N GLY A 171 -2.23 -10.87 -21.84
CA GLY A 171 -3.53 -10.97 -21.17
C GLY A 171 -4.71 -11.15 -22.15
N LYS A 172 -4.48 -11.40 -23.44
CA LYS A 172 -5.53 -11.51 -24.46
C LYS A 172 -5.98 -12.94 -24.74
N HIS A 173 -5.17 -13.93 -24.36
CA HIS A 173 -5.46 -15.34 -24.50
C HIS A 173 -5.47 -16.02 -23.14
N ILE A 174 -6.46 -16.88 -22.92
CA ILE A 174 -6.61 -17.67 -21.68
C ILE A 174 -6.91 -19.12 -22.02
N GLU A 175 -6.43 -20.05 -21.19
CA GLU A 175 -6.67 -21.47 -21.39
C GLU A 175 -7.23 -22.12 -20.13
N GLY A 176 -8.04 -23.16 -20.31
CA GLY A 176 -8.59 -23.97 -19.24
C GLY A 176 -9.45 -23.14 -18.27
N VAL A 177 -10.51 -22.54 -18.81
CA VAL A 177 -11.47 -21.76 -18.03
C VAL A 177 -12.49 -22.68 -17.39
N GLU A 178 -12.65 -22.61 -16.09
CA GLU A 178 -13.71 -23.29 -15.33
C GLU A 178 -14.44 -22.24 -14.50
N MET A 179 -15.76 -22.24 -14.58
CA MET A 179 -16.61 -21.30 -13.84
C MET A 179 -17.72 -22.05 -13.10
N VAL A 180 -17.79 -21.86 -11.81
CA VAL A 180 -18.85 -22.38 -10.95
C VAL A 180 -19.78 -21.24 -10.57
N THR A 181 -21.04 -21.34 -10.94
CA THR A 181 -22.11 -20.42 -10.52
C THR A 181 -22.71 -20.90 -9.21
N ARG A 182 -22.93 -19.98 -8.25
CA ARG A 182 -23.51 -20.27 -6.94
C ARG A 182 -24.79 -19.48 -6.75
N ASP A 183 -25.71 -20.04 -5.99
CA ASP A 183 -26.88 -19.32 -5.48
C ASP A 183 -26.53 -18.48 -4.23
N ALA A 184 -27.55 -17.77 -3.69
CA ALA A 184 -27.40 -16.95 -2.48
C ALA A 184 -27.00 -17.79 -1.23
N ASP A 185 -27.33 -19.09 -1.22
CA ASP A 185 -26.96 -20.03 -0.14
C ASP A 185 -25.58 -20.65 -0.33
N GLY A 186 -24.87 -20.28 -1.41
CA GLY A 186 -23.54 -20.77 -1.74
C GLY A 186 -23.50 -22.16 -2.40
N LYS A 187 -24.65 -22.72 -2.78
CA LYS A 187 -24.73 -24.00 -3.51
C LYS A 187 -24.40 -23.77 -4.97
N ALA A 188 -23.67 -24.70 -5.58
CA ALA A 188 -23.39 -24.68 -7.01
C ALA A 188 -24.67 -24.96 -7.80
N THR A 189 -25.02 -24.04 -8.69
CA THR A 189 -26.19 -24.14 -9.59
C THR A 189 -25.80 -24.40 -11.04
N GLY A 190 -24.55 -24.14 -11.41
CA GLY A 190 -24.04 -24.38 -12.74
C GLY A 190 -22.51 -24.52 -12.77
N LEU A 191 -22.04 -25.26 -13.76
CA LEU A 191 -20.61 -25.37 -14.08
C LEU A 191 -20.44 -25.05 -15.57
N MET A 192 -19.51 -24.18 -15.90
CA MET A 192 -19.09 -23.92 -17.28
C MET A 192 -17.60 -24.22 -17.37
N SER A 193 -17.22 -24.98 -18.40
CA SER A 193 -15.81 -25.16 -18.76
C SER A 193 -15.59 -24.75 -20.21
N ALA A 194 -14.42 -24.17 -20.49
CA ALA A 194 -14.00 -23.83 -21.85
C ALA A 194 -12.52 -24.18 -22.02
N VAL A 195 -12.16 -24.63 -23.21
CA VAL A 195 -10.79 -25.01 -23.53
C VAL A 195 -9.89 -23.77 -23.62
N SER A 196 -10.36 -22.73 -24.28
CA SER A 196 -9.63 -21.46 -24.45
C SER A 196 -10.57 -20.28 -24.57
N GLY A 197 -10.02 -19.07 -24.41
CA GLY A 197 -10.73 -17.83 -24.63
C GLY A 197 -9.82 -16.77 -25.18
N ASP A 198 -10.33 -15.97 -26.13
CA ASP A 198 -9.64 -14.87 -26.78
C ASP A 198 -10.38 -13.56 -26.57
N HIS A 199 -9.64 -12.48 -26.29
CA HIS A 199 -10.19 -11.14 -26.15
C HIS A 199 -10.13 -10.42 -27.50
N GLY A 200 -11.32 -10.19 -28.08
CA GLY A 200 -11.50 -9.40 -29.31
C GLY A 200 -12.15 -8.04 -29.07
N PRO A 201 -12.48 -7.31 -30.16
CA PRO A 201 -13.17 -6.02 -30.08
C PRO A 201 -14.53 -6.08 -29.37
N ASP A 202 -15.20 -7.24 -29.48
CA ASP A 202 -16.53 -7.49 -28.91
C ASP A 202 -16.49 -8.12 -27.50
N GLY A 203 -15.30 -8.19 -26.87
CA GLY A 203 -15.11 -8.82 -25.57
C GLY A 203 -14.52 -10.24 -25.68
N TRP A 204 -14.72 -11.04 -24.63
CA TRP A 204 -14.18 -12.40 -24.55
C TRP A 204 -15.02 -13.39 -25.34
N GLN A 205 -14.36 -14.17 -26.20
CA GLN A 205 -14.91 -15.32 -26.91
C GLN A 205 -14.28 -16.59 -26.36
N LEU A 206 -15.11 -17.46 -25.78
CA LEU A 206 -14.69 -18.78 -25.30
C LEU A 206 -14.90 -19.82 -26.39
N SER A 207 -13.98 -20.79 -26.49
CA SER A 207 -14.00 -21.90 -27.44
C SER A 207 -14.06 -23.24 -26.70
N GLY A 208 -14.78 -24.20 -27.28
CA GLY A 208 -14.96 -25.54 -26.68
C GLY A 208 -15.72 -25.48 -25.35
N VAL A 209 -16.86 -24.80 -25.33
CA VAL A 209 -17.64 -24.54 -24.11
C VAL A 209 -18.57 -25.70 -23.82
N VAL A 210 -18.48 -26.19 -22.58
CA VAL A 210 -19.43 -27.15 -21.99
C VAL A 210 -20.08 -26.49 -20.79
N GLN A 211 -21.39 -26.33 -20.86
CA GLN A 211 -22.19 -25.77 -19.77
C GLN A 211 -23.06 -26.85 -19.16
N THR A 212 -22.97 -27.00 -17.85
CA THR A 212 -23.75 -27.98 -17.07
C THR A 212 -24.60 -27.22 -16.07
N GLU A 213 -25.92 -27.30 -16.22
CA GLU A 213 -26.87 -26.82 -15.22
C GLU A 213 -27.15 -27.93 -14.20
N ILE A 214 -26.90 -27.59 -12.94
CA ILE A 214 -27.12 -28.52 -11.82
C ILE A 214 -28.58 -28.42 -11.40
N GLY A 215 -29.41 -29.36 -11.87
CA GLY A 215 -30.83 -29.47 -11.59
C GLY A 215 -31.33 -30.90 -11.82
N GLU A 216 -32.57 -31.18 -11.52
CA GLU A 216 -33.19 -32.46 -11.85
C GLU A 216 -34.20 -32.26 -12.99
N PRO A 217 -33.89 -32.71 -14.24
CA PRO A 217 -32.65 -33.42 -14.66
C PRO A 217 -31.46 -32.55 -14.89
N LEU A 218 -30.25 -33.10 -14.76
CA LEU A 218 -28.98 -32.44 -15.14
C LEU A 218 -29.02 -32.16 -16.65
N ARG A 219 -28.72 -30.90 -17.03
CA ARG A 219 -28.67 -30.48 -18.42
C ARG A 219 -27.22 -30.11 -18.81
N VAL A 220 -26.73 -30.75 -19.87
CA VAL A 220 -25.42 -30.49 -20.44
C VAL A 220 -25.61 -29.90 -21.84
N THR A 221 -25.07 -28.69 -22.07
CA THR A 221 -25.10 -28.03 -23.38
C THR A 221 -23.66 -27.84 -23.83
N GLN A 222 -23.37 -28.24 -25.07
CA GLN A 222 -22.06 -28.00 -25.70
C GLN A 222 -22.19 -26.97 -26.81
N SER A 223 -21.22 -26.07 -26.87
CA SER A 223 -21.15 -25.04 -27.90
C SER A 223 -19.69 -24.83 -28.33
N ASP A 224 -19.46 -24.78 -29.64
CA ASP A 224 -18.09 -24.54 -30.14
C ASP A 224 -17.56 -23.17 -29.73
N LYS A 225 -18.45 -22.17 -29.67
CA LYS A 225 -18.11 -20.80 -29.26
C LYS A 225 -19.22 -20.22 -28.38
N ALA A 226 -18.83 -19.51 -27.33
CA ALA A 226 -19.74 -18.71 -26.51
C ALA A 226 -19.10 -17.36 -26.18
N ARG A 227 -19.92 -16.31 -26.13
CA ARG A 227 -19.49 -15.02 -25.62
C ARG A 227 -19.51 -15.05 -24.11
N TRP A 228 -18.42 -14.66 -23.49
CA TRP A 228 -18.35 -14.43 -22.06
C TRP A 228 -18.57 -12.95 -21.77
N ASP A 229 -19.75 -12.62 -21.31
CA ASP A 229 -20.13 -11.23 -21.02
C ASP A 229 -19.57 -10.82 -19.65
N VAL A 230 -18.30 -10.45 -19.65
CA VAL A 230 -17.57 -10.04 -18.46
C VAL A 230 -16.76 -8.79 -18.77
N ASP A 231 -16.82 -7.82 -17.85
CA ASP A 231 -16.03 -6.57 -17.95
C ASP A 231 -14.61 -6.78 -17.41
N LEU A 232 -13.87 -7.69 -18.02
CA LEU A 232 -12.47 -7.97 -17.71
C LEU A 232 -11.61 -7.65 -18.94
N SER A 233 -10.82 -6.59 -18.85
CA SER A 233 -9.85 -6.24 -19.87
C SER A 233 -8.60 -7.15 -19.81
N PRO A 234 -7.78 -7.25 -20.87
CA PRO A 234 -6.51 -7.95 -20.85
C PRO A 234 -5.59 -7.54 -19.72
N ASN A 235 -5.55 -6.24 -19.40
CA ASN A 235 -4.78 -5.74 -18.25
C ASN A 235 -5.28 -6.30 -16.91
N ASN A 236 -6.59 -6.52 -16.78
CA ASN A 236 -7.14 -7.15 -15.58
C ASN A 236 -6.72 -8.61 -15.46
N MET A 237 -6.60 -9.34 -16.58
CA MET A 237 -6.09 -10.72 -16.60
C MET A 237 -4.63 -10.80 -16.16
N ILE A 238 -3.80 -9.86 -16.62
CA ILE A 238 -2.41 -9.74 -16.17
C ILE A 238 -2.35 -9.46 -14.66
N ASP A 239 -3.17 -8.55 -14.16
CA ASP A 239 -3.25 -8.23 -12.73
C ASP A 239 -3.75 -9.40 -11.87
N LEU A 240 -4.59 -10.29 -12.42
CA LEU A 240 -5.02 -11.52 -11.73
C LEU A 240 -3.88 -12.53 -11.62
N ARG A 241 -3.04 -12.65 -12.67
CA ARG A 241 -1.87 -13.52 -12.68
C ARG A 241 -0.79 -13.03 -11.70
N LYS A 242 -0.55 -11.72 -11.67
CA LYS A 242 0.43 -11.07 -10.80
C LYS A 242 -0.22 -9.86 -10.13
N PRO A 243 -0.84 -10.05 -8.94
CA PRO A 243 -1.50 -8.94 -8.25
C PRO A 243 -0.51 -7.80 -7.97
N PRO A 244 -0.85 -6.56 -8.33
CA PRO A 244 -0.03 -5.41 -8.02
C PRO A 244 0.01 -5.17 -6.50
N GLU A 245 1.15 -4.72 -5.99
CA GLU A 245 1.29 -4.36 -4.58
C GLU A 245 0.44 -3.12 -4.22
N ASN A 246 0.37 -2.17 -5.15
CA ASN A 246 -0.36 -0.92 -4.95
C ASN A 246 -1.67 -0.92 -5.77
N ILE A 247 -2.78 -1.16 -5.09
CA ILE A 247 -4.10 -1.20 -5.73
C ILE A 247 -4.85 0.09 -5.37
N PRO A 248 -5.36 0.85 -6.37
CA PRO A 248 -6.13 2.06 -6.11
C PRO A 248 -7.37 1.77 -5.26
N PHE A 249 -7.72 2.70 -4.38
CA PHE A 249 -8.85 2.59 -3.46
C PHE A 249 -10.17 2.17 -4.15
N ASN A 250 -10.52 2.82 -5.25
CA ASN A 250 -11.75 2.52 -5.99
C ASN A 250 -11.78 1.07 -6.51
N ARG A 251 -10.63 0.51 -6.87
CA ARG A 251 -10.52 -0.89 -7.29
C ARG A 251 -10.66 -1.84 -6.10
N LEU A 252 -9.95 -1.56 -4.99
CA LEU A 252 -10.09 -2.32 -3.74
C LEU A 252 -11.54 -2.37 -3.27
N LEU A 253 -12.24 -1.23 -3.29
CA LEU A 253 -13.64 -1.15 -2.89
C LEU A 253 -14.56 -2.01 -3.77
N ARG A 254 -14.32 -2.05 -5.10
CA ARG A 254 -15.08 -2.90 -6.02
C ARG A 254 -14.82 -4.38 -5.77
N ILE A 255 -13.57 -4.76 -5.52
CA ILE A 255 -13.20 -6.15 -5.19
C ILE A 255 -13.88 -6.60 -3.89
N VAL A 256 -13.77 -5.81 -2.83
CA VAL A 256 -14.38 -6.13 -1.53
C VAL A 256 -15.90 -6.24 -1.60
N ARG A 257 -16.55 -5.43 -2.46
CA ARG A 257 -17.99 -5.50 -2.71
C ARG A 257 -18.41 -6.66 -3.64
N GLY A 258 -17.47 -7.44 -4.15
CA GLY A 258 -17.73 -8.55 -5.07
C GLY A 258 -18.02 -8.14 -6.52
N ASN A 259 -17.90 -6.85 -6.85
CA ASN A 259 -18.18 -6.31 -8.19
C ASN A 259 -16.96 -6.30 -9.13
N TRP A 260 -15.87 -6.96 -8.72
CA TRP A 260 -14.62 -7.00 -9.48
C TRP A 260 -13.82 -8.25 -9.15
N ALA A 261 -13.07 -8.75 -10.14
CA ALA A 261 -12.21 -9.91 -9.97
C ALA A 261 -10.98 -9.59 -9.10
N GLY A 262 -10.65 -10.48 -8.17
CA GLY A 262 -9.45 -10.43 -7.35
C GLY A 262 -8.83 -11.82 -7.20
N GLY A 263 -7.52 -11.95 -7.47
CA GLY A 263 -6.78 -13.22 -7.41
C GLY A 263 -6.38 -13.66 -6.00
N GLU A 264 -6.49 -12.76 -5.01
CA GLU A 264 -6.15 -13.02 -3.61
C GLU A 264 -7.40 -13.25 -2.75
N SER A 265 -7.20 -13.61 -1.48
CA SER A 265 -8.31 -13.84 -0.54
C SER A 265 -9.13 -12.57 -0.28
N PRO A 266 -10.43 -12.68 0.06
CA PRO A 266 -11.24 -11.53 0.45
C PRO A 266 -10.65 -10.76 1.64
N THR A 267 -10.03 -11.46 2.59
CA THR A 267 -9.37 -10.86 3.76
C THR A 267 -8.14 -10.05 3.39
N TYR A 268 -7.40 -10.48 2.36
CA TYR A 268 -6.29 -9.72 1.79
C TYR A 268 -6.76 -8.34 1.31
N TYR A 269 -7.78 -8.31 0.44
CA TYR A 269 -8.29 -7.05 -0.12
C TYR A 269 -8.96 -6.18 0.93
N ALA A 270 -9.69 -6.75 1.88
CA ALA A 270 -10.30 -6.01 2.97
C ALA A 270 -9.23 -5.37 3.87
N THR A 271 -8.15 -6.09 4.20
CA THR A 271 -7.03 -5.54 4.98
C THR A 271 -6.33 -4.42 4.22
N ARG A 272 -6.07 -4.58 2.92
CA ARG A 272 -5.47 -3.53 2.07
C ARG A 272 -6.37 -2.29 1.99
N LEU A 273 -7.69 -2.47 1.88
CA LEU A 273 -8.65 -1.37 1.88
C LEU A 273 -8.57 -0.55 3.17
N HIS A 274 -8.56 -1.21 4.34
CA HIS A 274 -8.40 -0.54 5.62
C HIS A 274 -7.03 0.12 5.75
N SER A 275 -5.96 -0.50 5.26
CA SER A 275 -4.60 0.06 5.28
C SER A 275 -4.51 1.36 4.47
N THR A 276 -5.23 1.47 3.36
CA THR A 276 -5.27 2.70 2.54
C THR A 276 -5.77 3.92 3.33
N TYR A 277 -6.71 3.73 4.26
CA TYR A 277 -7.16 4.80 5.15
C TYR A 277 -6.25 5.00 6.36
N ALA A 278 -5.70 3.93 6.89
CA ALA A 278 -4.89 3.97 8.11
C ALA A 278 -3.49 4.55 7.88
N ALA A 279 -2.88 4.31 6.71
CA ALA A 279 -1.53 4.77 6.39
C ALA A 279 -1.34 6.30 6.52
N PRO A 280 -2.23 7.16 5.99
CA PRO A 280 -2.15 8.60 6.22
C PRO A 280 -2.27 8.98 7.68
N LEU A 281 -3.14 8.31 8.45
CA LEU A 281 -3.32 8.55 9.88
C LEU A 281 -2.10 8.12 10.70
N ALA A 282 -1.37 7.10 10.25
CA ALA A 282 -0.11 6.71 10.86
C ALA A 282 0.89 7.88 10.92
N SER A 283 0.93 8.75 9.91
CA SER A 283 1.76 9.96 9.93
C SER A 283 1.40 10.91 11.08
N LEU A 284 0.12 11.03 11.43
CA LEU A 284 -0.34 11.84 12.57
C LEU A 284 0.03 11.18 13.91
N VAL A 285 -0.10 9.86 13.99
CA VAL A 285 0.36 9.10 15.18
C VAL A 285 1.87 9.24 15.37
N MET A 286 2.65 9.22 14.28
CA MET A 286 4.11 9.43 14.35
C MET A 286 4.48 10.82 14.91
N LEU A 287 3.75 11.87 14.50
CA LEU A 287 3.93 13.20 15.10
C LEU A 287 3.60 13.17 16.61
N LEU A 288 2.51 12.50 16.99
CA LEU A 288 2.09 12.41 18.39
C LEU A 288 3.10 11.65 19.25
N LEU A 289 3.70 10.57 18.72
CA LEU A 289 4.75 9.80 19.40
C LEU A 289 6.06 10.59 19.59
N ALA A 290 6.27 11.67 18.85
CA ALA A 290 7.39 12.57 19.07
C ALA A 290 7.14 13.58 20.23
N ALA A 291 5.93 13.69 20.76
CA ALA A 291 5.55 14.63 21.83
C ALA A 291 6.46 14.60 23.08
N PRO A 292 6.96 13.45 23.59
CA PRO A 292 7.85 13.41 24.75
C PRO A 292 9.07 14.32 24.62
N VAL A 293 9.59 14.50 23.39
CA VAL A 293 10.74 15.36 23.11
C VAL A 293 10.40 16.84 23.30
N ALA A 294 9.17 17.26 22.92
CA ALA A 294 8.70 18.61 23.10
C ALA A 294 8.57 19.03 24.58
N HIS A 295 8.36 18.07 25.47
CA HIS A 295 8.17 18.33 26.90
C HIS A 295 9.50 18.44 27.67
N GLY A 296 10.64 18.18 27.01
CA GLY A 296 11.96 18.34 27.60
C GLY A 296 12.10 17.56 28.90
N MET A 297 11.97 16.22 28.85
CA MET A 297 12.21 15.37 30.02
C MET A 297 13.65 15.53 30.53
N ARG A 298 13.86 16.65 31.24
CA ARG A 298 15.14 17.07 31.85
C ARG A 298 15.57 16.18 33.01
N ARG A 299 14.72 15.23 33.50
CA ARG A 299 14.94 14.65 34.83
C ARG A 299 15.92 13.49 34.91
N ARG A 300 16.29 12.74 33.83
CA ARG A 300 17.25 11.62 33.98
C ARG A 300 17.86 11.10 32.63
N GLY A 301 18.28 11.94 31.73
CA GLY A 301 18.96 11.43 30.52
C GLY A 301 19.14 12.40 29.37
N GLY A 302 18.75 13.66 29.55
CA GLY A 302 18.90 14.69 28.52
C GLY A 302 17.98 14.49 27.30
N ALA A 303 18.04 15.43 26.37
CA ALA A 303 17.28 15.43 25.13
C ALA A 303 17.54 14.17 24.25
N MET A 304 18.71 13.54 24.42
CA MET A 304 19.11 12.32 23.70
C MET A 304 18.29 11.09 24.12
N GLY A 305 17.98 10.96 25.42
CA GLY A 305 17.18 9.84 25.93
C GLY A 305 15.72 9.88 25.42
N SER A 306 15.13 11.07 25.37
CA SER A 306 13.76 11.22 24.85
C SER A 306 13.69 10.99 23.32
N LEU A 307 14.73 11.39 22.59
CA LEU A 307 14.86 11.11 21.16
C LEU A 307 14.96 9.59 20.90
N ALA A 308 15.82 8.90 21.65
CA ALA A 308 15.95 7.45 21.57
C ALA A 308 14.65 6.73 21.89
N LEU A 309 13.95 7.13 22.98
CA LEU A 309 12.67 6.57 23.37
C LEU A 309 11.61 6.75 22.30
N GLY A 310 11.45 7.97 21.77
CA GLY A 310 10.50 8.26 20.69
C GLY A 310 10.78 7.43 19.42
N THR A 311 12.06 7.26 19.06
CA THR A 311 12.47 6.42 17.95
C THR A 311 12.11 4.96 18.17
N VAL A 312 12.41 4.41 19.35
CA VAL A 312 12.10 3.00 19.68
C VAL A 312 10.59 2.76 19.65
N ILE A 313 9.79 3.62 20.28
CA ILE A 313 8.33 3.48 20.28
C ILE A 313 7.77 3.55 18.84
N GLY A 314 8.26 4.48 18.02
CA GLY A 314 7.84 4.60 16.63
C GLY A 314 8.23 3.39 15.78
N LEU A 315 9.41 2.81 15.99
CA LEU A 315 9.83 1.57 15.32
C LEU A 315 8.97 0.38 15.75
N ILE A 316 8.64 0.27 17.06
CA ILE A 316 7.73 -0.77 17.55
C ILE A 316 6.34 -0.63 16.91
N PHE A 317 5.85 0.61 16.74
CA PHE A 317 4.60 0.86 16.01
C PHE A 317 4.68 0.34 14.56
N LEU A 318 5.74 0.68 13.82
CA LEU A 318 5.89 0.25 12.44
C LEU A 318 5.97 -1.28 12.32
N LEU A 319 6.76 -1.92 13.17
CA LEU A 319 6.90 -3.38 13.20
C LEU A 319 5.56 -4.06 13.54
N SER A 320 4.89 -3.59 14.60
CA SER A 320 3.59 -4.15 15.01
C SER A 320 2.52 -3.96 13.94
N SER A 321 2.48 -2.78 13.30
CA SER A 321 1.56 -2.49 12.19
C SER A 321 1.82 -3.41 11.00
N GLY A 322 3.08 -3.64 10.64
CA GLY A 322 3.48 -4.55 9.56
C GLY A 322 3.07 -6.00 9.85
N ILE A 323 3.41 -6.51 11.04
CA ILE A 323 3.07 -7.88 11.46
C ILE A 323 1.56 -8.10 11.49
N LEU A 324 0.81 -7.20 12.15
CA LEU A 324 -0.64 -7.33 12.27
C LEU A 324 -1.33 -7.21 10.91
N SER A 325 -0.87 -6.30 10.04
CA SER A 325 -1.38 -6.19 8.67
C SER A 325 -1.12 -7.47 7.86
N SER A 326 0.05 -8.10 7.99
CA SER A 326 0.35 -9.38 7.34
C SER A 326 -0.55 -10.51 7.86
N MET A 327 -0.82 -10.55 9.17
CA MET A 327 -1.77 -11.50 9.76
C MET A 327 -3.21 -11.28 9.26
N GLY A 328 -3.62 -10.03 9.08
CA GLY A 328 -4.91 -9.67 8.49
C GLY A 328 -5.03 -10.13 7.04
N GLN A 329 -3.99 -9.91 6.23
CA GLN A 329 -3.92 -10.36 4.84
C GLN A 329 -3.97 -11.89 4.73
N ALA A 330 -3.29 -12.59 5.62
CA ALA A 330 -3.33 -14.04 5.72
C ALA A 330 -4.65 -14.61 6.28
N GLY A 331 -5.57 -13.76 6.74
CA GLY A 331 -6.85 -14.19 7.33
C GLY A 331 -6.77 -14.68 8.77
N ALA A 332 -5.61 -14.56 9.43
CA ALA A 332 -5.42 -14.93 10.84
C ALA A 332 -6.08 -13.94 11.82
N LEU A 333 -6.31 -12.71 11.38
CA LEU A 333 -6.99 -11.67 12.14
C LEU A 333 -8.07 -10.99 11.29
N PRO A 334 -9.17 -10.51 11.92
CA PRO A 334 -10.13 -9.67 11.23
C PRO A 334 -9.44 -8.41 10.67
N PRO A 335 -9.71 -8.02 9.40
CA PRO A 335 -9.04 -6.90 8.72
C PRO A 335 -9.06 -5.59 9.51
N VAL A 336 -10.19 -5.27 10.13
CA VAL A 336 -10.35 -4.07 10.96
C VAL A 336 -9.40 -4.12 12.16
N MET A 337 -9.33 -5.24 12.89
CA MET A 337 -8.44 -5.36 14.04
C MET A 337 -6.96 -5.30 13.62
N ALA A 338 -6.60 -5.99 12.53
CA ALA A 338 -5.24 -6.03 12.05
C ALA A 338 -4.66 -4.64 11.73
N VAL A 339 -5.48 -3.74 11.22
CA VAL A 339 -5.03 -2.41 10.77
C VAL A 339 -5.23 -1.32 11.82
N TRP A 340 -6.38 -1.32 12.49
CA TRP A 340 -6.73 -0.21 13.41
C TRP A 340 -6.21 -0.39 14.82
N SER A 341 -5.99 -1.63 15.32
CA SER A 341 -5.53 -1.84 16.70
C SER A 341 -4.16 -1.21 16.99
N PRO A 342 -3.11 -1.35 16.15
CA PRO A 342 -1.84 -0.68 16.42
C PRO A 342 -2.00 0.84 16.36
N LEU A 343 -2.77 1.37 15.42
CA LEU A 343 -2.97 2.79 15.27
C LEU A 343 -3.65 3.41 16.50
N ILE A 344 -4.72 2.80 17.00
CA ILE A 344 -5.45 3.26 18.19
C ILE A 344 -4.59 3.12 19.44
N LEU A 345 -3.90 1.98 19.61
CA LEU A 345 -3.04 1.73 20.76
C LEU A 345 -1.93 2.78 20.87
N PHE A 346 -1.21 3.03 19.79
CA PHE A 346 -0.10 3.97 19.79
C PHE A 346 -0.56 5.44 19.81
N ALA A 347 -1.73 5.75 19.24
CA ALA A 347 -2.35 7.06 19.44
C ALA A 347 -2.72 7.29 20.92
N ALA A 348 -3.27 6.27 21.60
CA ALA A 348 -3.57 6.34 23.03
C ALA A 348 -2.30 6.48 23.87
N ILE A 349 -1.22 5.75 23.56
CA ILE A 349 0.08 5.88 24.23
C ILE A 349 0.62 7.30 24.07
N GLY A 350 0.66 7.83 22.84
CA GLY A 350 1.15 9.18 22.57
C GLY A 350 0.29 10.25 23.25
N GLY A 351 -1.03 10.09 23.25
CA GLY A 351 -1.97 10.95 23.95
C GLY A 351 -1.78 10.90 25.49
N ALA A 352 -1.65 9.70 26.06
CA ALA A 352 -1.40 9.52 27.47
C ALA A 352 -0.08 10.17 27.94
N ILE A 353 0.98 10.00 27.16
CA ILE A 353 2.27 10.67 27.43
C ILE A 353 2.09 12.18 27.41
N MET A 354 1.35 12.71 26.45
CA MET A 354 1.10 14.13 26.33
C MET A 354 0.32 14.70 27.54
N VAL A 355 -0.68 13.97 28.02
CA VAL A 355 -1.46 14.35 29.22
C VAL A 355 -0.61 14.23 30.48
N TYR A 356 0.12 13.12 30.67
CA TYR A 356 0.91 12.86 31.91
C TYR A 356 2.06 13.86 32.10
N VAL A 357 2.64 14.37 31.04
CA VAL A 357 3.79 15.29 31.15
C VAL A 357 3.34 16.74 31.42
N GLU A 358 2.09 17.09 31.19
CA GLU A 358 1.55 18.43 31.48
C GLU A 358 0.92 18.57 32.90
N GLY A 359 0.49 17.45 33.49
CA GLY A 359 0.03 17.40 34.90
C GLY A 359 1.18 17.31 35.89
#